data_592f80ff5d795ef98790c0b6767c68c9
#
_entry.id   592f80ff5d795ef98790c0b6767c68c9
#
_cell.length_a   1.000
_cell.length_b   1.000
_cell.length_c   1.000
_cell.angle_alpha   90.00
_cell.angle_beta   90.00
_cell.angle_gamma   90.00
#
_symmetry.space_group_name_H-M   'P 1'
#
loop_
_entity.id
_entity.type
_entity.pdbx_description
1 polymer ?
#
loop_
_entity_poly.entity_id
_entity_poly.type
_entity_poly.pdbx_seq_one_letter_code
_entity_poly.pdbx_strand_id
1 'polypeptide(L)'
;MKIQKEEKDIVSPWITLAILSSLGIIAMSAETMVLPAIPDIINELAISYENSSWILAVLLVIGAVMTPIAGKLSDVYGKKRVLLVLLGVYIIGLLLGSLAFNFLTLITARAIQGIGISMFPIAFSILREKFPPAKLAIAQGIFSSTLSGGAVIGLIIGGIIVDDFGWRATFLLITPIAIILFLIIARFVRVGKEQQYVSNKASEFCCRFTHVRQDILLTENTTVTSISNNDKAVSKSLDIKGAITLSFVIISFLISIQFLEKPITFSNLIQIILFSIASVVSLVLFVRIEQKTNFPLIDFKILKNKIILYANIINMTVGLTALMVVYQTLPILIRSPPPAGFGGDASSIANVQLPYMIVSLIFSVASGFMVSRFGNVRPTMVGTIVTTIGFFILFLNHSAEASIAAVLVIVAVGLALMQIGSVNVVLTSTPKQFSGISLGMNLLIYLLGSSVGAVIAGMYLQADQVITNSSGRISTSYPSPESYTMIFLTATLITLSSVVFAILLNRSMSNRSGDVKEIGVPT
;
A
#
# COMPACT_ATOMS: atom_id res chain seq x y z
N MET A 1 -50.95 -6.58 -11.27
CA MET A 1 -50.25 -6.62 -9.97
C MET A 1 -49.24 -7.74 -10.04
N LYS A 2 -48.05 -7.46 -10.60
CA LYS A 2 -46.87 -8.35 -10.58
C LYS A 2 -45.87 -7.69 -9.68
N ILE A 3 -45.84 -8.14 -8.42
CA ILE A 3 -44.83 -7.79 -7.44
C ILE A 3 -43.50 -8.32 -7.96
N GLN A 4 -42.60 -7.40 -8.31
CA GLN A 4 -41.21 -7.72 -8.65
C GLN A 4 -40.63 -8.47 -7.46
N LYS A 5 -40.26 -9.73 -7.70
CA LYS A 5 -39.38 -10.51 -6.85
C LYS A 5 -38.04 -9.78 -6.82
N GLU A 6 -37.83 -8.91 -5.84
CA GLU A 6 -36.50 -8.41 -5.52
C GLU A 6 -35.65 -9.63 -5.25
N GLU A 7 -34.74 -9.89 -6.14
CA GLU A 7 -33.71 -10.93 -6.00
C GLU A 7 -32.86 -10.57 -4.75
N LYS A 8 -33.26 -11.13 -3.63
CA LYS A 8 -32.52 -11.16 -2.36
C LYS A 8 -31.24 -12.01 -2.53
N ASP A 9 -30.34 -11.59 -3.40
CA ASP A 9 -29.02 -12.20 -3.60
C ASP A 9 -27.92 -11.23 -3.14
N ILE A 10 -28.10 -10.64 -1.97
CA ILE A 10 -27.10 -9.77 -1.38
C ILE A 10 -26.27 -10.62 -0.43
N VAL A 11 -25.13 -11.13 -0.90
CA VAL A 11 -24.07 -11.57 0.00
C VAL A 11 -23.80 -10.41 0.93
N SER A 12 -23.98 -10.64 2.23
CA SER A 12 -23.82 -9.61 3.27
C SER A 12 -22.47 -8.88 3.07
N PRO A 13 -22.42 -7.54 3.21
CA PRO A 13 -21.15 -6.79 3.17
C PRO A 13 -20.08 -7.39 4.09
N TRP A 14 -20.48 -7.91 5.24
CA TRP A 14 -19.59 -8.55 6.21
C TRP A 14 -18.97 -9.86 5.72
N ILE A 15 -19.71 -10.66 4.93
CA ILE A 15 -19.16 -11.86 4.29
C ILE A 15 -18.14 -11.46 3.22
N THR A 16 -18.42 -10.41 2.44
CA THR A 16 -17.46 -9.87 1.48
C THR A 16 -16.20 -9.38 2.19
N LEU A 17 -16.33 -8.69 3.33
CA LEU A 17 -15.21 -8.27 4.16
C LEU A 17 -14.40 -9.48 4.64
N ALA A 18 -15.05 -10.52 5.18
CA ALA A 18 -14.37 -11.73 5.66
C ALA A 18 -13.55 -12.41 4.55
N ILE A 19 -14.13 -12.53 3.33
CA ILE A 19 -13.43 -13.12 2.17
C ILE A 19 -12.23 -12.25 1.76
N LEU A 20 -12.37 -10.93 1.68
CA LEU A 20 -11.27 -10.04 1.34
C LEU A 20 -10.22 -9.99 2.45
N SER A 21 -10.62 -10.09 3.71
CA SER A 21 -9.72 -10.21 4.86
C SER A 21 -8.88 -11.47 4.81
N SER A 22 -9.47 -12.60 4.42
CA SER A 22 -8.71 -13.84 4.19
C SER A 22 -7.68 -13.68 3.07
N LEU A 23 -8.00 -12.92 2.01
CA LEU A 23 -7.05 -12.58 0.97
C LEU A 23 -5.85 -11.79 1.55
N GLY A 24 -6.12 -10.81 2.40
CA GLY A 24 -5.09 -10.02 3.08
C GLY A 24 -4.18 -10.87 3.95
N ILE A 25 -4.76 -11.76 4.77
CA ILE A 25 -4.00 -12.69 5.64
C ILE A 25 -3.08 -13.56 4.78
N ILE A 26 -3.61 -14.23 3.76
CA ILE A 26 -2.86 -15.18 2.93
C ILE A 26 -1.71 -14.49 2.21
N ALA A 27 -1.96 -13.33 1.61
CA ALA A 27 -0.93 -12.61 0.86
C ALA A 27 0.19 -12.10 1.78
N MET A 28 -0.15 -11.53 2.94
CA MET A 28 0.85 -11.05 3.89
C MET A 28 1.60 -12.18 4.58
N SER A 29 0.93 -13.31 4.88
CA SER A 29 1.60 -14.50 5.39
C SER A 29 2.62 -15.04 4.39
N ALA A 30 2.26 -15.15 3.11
CA ALA A 30 3.18 -15.61 2.06
C ALA A 30 4.40 -14.68 1.90
N GLU A 31 4.22 -13.38 2.12
CA GLU A 31 5.30 -12.41 2.05
C GLU A 31 6.28 -12.58 3.22
N THR A 32 5.76 -12.70 4.44
CA THR A 32 6.58 -12.74 5.65
C THR A 32 7.16 -14.12 5.96
N MET A 33 6.58 -15.22 5.48
CA MET A 33 7.13 -16.58 5.59
C MET A 33 8.52 -16.71 4.96
N VAL A 34 8.86 -15.87 3.99
CA VAL A 34 10.17 -15.91 3.31
C VAL A 34 11.26 -15.24 4.13
N LEU A 35 10.91 -14.39 5.12
CA LEU A 35 11.92 -13.68 5.92
C LEU A 35 12.86 -14.62 6.69
N PRO A 36 12.37 -15.61 7.45
CA PRO A 36 13.25 -16.58 8.11
C PRO A 36 14.02 -17.47 7.11
N ALA A 37 13.52 -17.63 5.88
CA ALA A 37 14.14 -18.45 4.84
C ALA A 37 15.34 -17.80 4.14
N ILE A 38 15.56 -16.49 4.29
CA ILE A 38 16.59 -15.76 3.56
C ILE A 38 17.99 -16.38 3.72
N PRO A 39 18.46 -16.75 4.95
CA PRO A 39 19.76 -17.36 5.11
C PRO A 39 19.93 -18.69 4.36
N ASP A 40 18.87 -19.54 4.35
CA ASP A 40 18.90 -20.81 3.66
C ASP A 40 18.91 -20.64 2.15
N ILE A 41 18.15 -19.65 1.64
CA ILE A 41 18.15 -19.29 0.21
C ILE A 41 19.55 -18.80 -0.21
N ILE A 42 20.21 -17.98 0.61
CA ILE A 42 21.58 -17.49 0.34
C ILE A 42 22.53 -18.66 0.21
N ASN A 43 22.50 -19.60 1.15
CA ASN A 43 23.40 -20.76 1.19
C ASN A 43 23.12 -21.74 0.04
N GLU A 44 21.86 -22.08 -0.20
CA GLU A 44 21.48 -23.08 -1.20
C GLU A 44 21.67 -22.59 -2.65
N LEU A 45 21.31 -21.33 -2.91
CA LEU A 45 21.45 -20.73 -4.25
C LEU A 45 22.81 -20.05 -4.47
N ALA A 46 23.72 -20.12 -3.49
CA ALA A 46 25.08 -19.53 -3.53
C ALA A 46 25.08 -18.05 -3.95
N ILE A 47 24.17 -17.24 -3.40
CA ILE A 47 24.04 -15.81 -3.70
C ILE A 47 24.72 -14.95 -2.62
N SER A 48 25.15 -13.74 -3.02
CA SER A 48 25.67 -12.78 -2.04
C SER A 48 24.58 -12.18 -1.16
N TYR A 49 24.95 -11.71 0.03
CA TYR A 49 24.03 -10.95 0.92
C TYR A 49 23.42 -9.72 0.22
N GLU A 50 24.20 -9.05 -0.62
CA GLU A 50 23.76 -7.92 -1.43
C GLU A 50 22.62 -8.32 -2.40
N ASN A 51 22.75 -9.46 -3.07
CA ASN A 51 21.73 -9.96 -3.98
C ASN A 51 20.48 -10.46 -3.24
N SER A 52 20.61 -10.90 -1.98
CA SER A 52 19.46 -11.39 -1.21
C SER A 52 18.42 -10.31 -0.92
N SER A 53 18.81 -9.04 -0.84
CA SER A 53 17.89 -7.90 -0.67
C SER A 53 16.88 -7.79 -1.82
N TRP A 54 17.27 -8.22 -3.04
CA TRP A 54 16.38 -8.24 -4.20
C TRP A 54 15.21 -9.21 -4.06
N ILE A 55 15.31 -10.23 -3.21
CA ILE A 55 14.20 -11.18 -2.96
C ILE A 55 12.97 -10.45 -2.41
N LEU A 56 13.18 -9.43 -1.58
CA LEU A 56 12.09 -8.60 -1.05
C LEU A 56 11.83 -7.37 -1.93
N ALA A 57 12.89 -6.71 -2.39
CA ALA A 57 12.79 -5.45 -3.12
C ALA A 57 12.03 -5.58 -4.44
N VAL A 58 12.27 -6.62 -5.25
CA VAL A 58 11.62 -6.78 -6.56
C VAL A 58 10.10 -6.89 -6.43
N LEU A 59 9.61 -7.57 -5.41
CA LEU A 59 8.18 -7.71 -5.12
C LEU A 59 7.54 -6.33 -4.86
N LEU A 60 8.18 -5.50 -4.04
CA LEU A 60 7.69 -4.16 -3.71
C LEU A 60 7.78 -3.21 -4.91
N VAL A 61 8.88 -3.26 -5.66
CA VAL A 61 9.07 -2.44 -6.88
C VAL A 61 8.00 -2.74 -7.91
N ILE A 62 7.77 -4.01 -8.23
CA ILE A 62 6.75 -4.41 -9.20
C ILE A 62 5.34 -4.12 -8.66
N GLY A 63 5.10 -4.33 -7.36
CA GLY A 63 3.85 -3.97 -6.70
C GLY A 63 3.55 -2.47 -6.80
N ALA A 64 4.55 -1.62 -6.57
CA ALA A 64 4.42 -0.17 -6.69
C ALA A 64 4.06 0.26 -8.13
N VAL A 65 4.72 -0.33 -9.13
CA VAL A 65 4.44 -0.09 -10.55
C VAL A 65 3.02 -0.51 -10.92
N MET A 66 2.62 -1.71 -10.51
CA MET A 66 1.34 -2.30 -10.92
C MET A 66 0.13 -1.70 -10.17
N THR A 67 0.33 -1.13 -8.99
CA THR A 67 -0.76 -0.60 -8.15
C THR A 67 -1.63 0.45 -8.84
N PRO A 68 -1.12 1.56 -9.43
CA PRO A 68 -1.95 2.52 -10.14
C PRO A 68 -2.55 1.95 -11.44
N ILE A 69 -1.81 1.07 -12.14
CA ILE A 69 -2.27 0.40 -13.34
C ILE A 69 -3.46 -0.51 -13.03
N ALA A 70 -3.35 -1.35 -12.02
CA ALA A 70 -4.41 -2.24 -11.56
C ALA A 70 -5.62 -1.46 -11.03
N GLY A 71 -5.39 -0.33 -10.35
CA GLY A 71 -6.45 0.59 -9.94
C GLY A 71 -7.27 1.07 -11.13
N LYS A 72 -6.62 1.57 -12.19
CA LYS A 72 -7.29 2.01 -13.42
C LYS A 72 -7.99 0.85 -14.13
N LEU A 73 -7.31 -0.29 -14.27
CA LEU A 73 -7.90 -1.50 -14.86
C LEU A 73 -9.19 -1.90 -14.12
N SER A 74 -9.18 -1.83 -12.79
CA SER A 74 -10.34 -2.19 -11.97
C SER A 74 -11.53 -1.26 -12.17
N ASP A 75 -11.27 0.03 -12.38
CA ASP A 75 -12.30 1.02 -12.63
C ASP A 75 -12.90 0.87 -14.06
N VAL A 76 -12.09 0.41 -15.05
CA VAL A 76 -12.50 0.22 -16.45
C VAL A 76 -13.15 -1.15 -16.68
N TYR A 77 -12.52 -2.23 -16.23
CA TYR A 77 -12.94 -3.61 -16.54
C TYR A 77 -13.77 -4.28 -15.44
N GLY A 78 -13.92 -3.59 -14.31
CA GLY A 78 -14.67 -4.07 -13.14
C GLY A 78 -13.76 -4.72 -12.07
N LYS A 79 -13.98 -4.32 -10.85
CA LYS A 79 -13.12 -4.63 -9.69
C LYS A 79 -12.96 -6.13 -9.44
N LYS A 80 -14.06 -6.90 -9.49
CA LYS A 80 -14.01 -8.35 -9.28
C LYS A 80 -13.17 -9.06 -10.34
N ARG A 81 -13.33 -8.70 -11.62
CA ARG A 81 -12.59 -9.36 -12.71
C ARG A 81 -11.09 -9.13 -12.56
N VAL A 82 -10.70 -7.88 -12.33
CA VAL A 82 -9.28 -7.53 -12.17
C VAL A 82 -8.70 -8.15 -10.91
N LEU A 83 -9.44 -8.18 -9.80
CA LEU A 83 -9.03 -8.85 -8.56
C LEU A 83 -8.73 -10.35 -8.81
N LEU A 84 -9.61 -11.06 -9.54
CA LEU A 84 -9.41 -12.47 -9.88
C LEU A 84 -8.19 -12.69 -10.79
N VAL A 85 -7.99 -11.82 -11.79
CA VAL A 85 -6.81 -11.90 -12.66
C VAL A 85 -5.53 -11.72 -11.85
N LEU A 86 -5.47 -10.71 -10.98
CA LEU A 86 -4.31 -10.45 -10.13
C LEU A 86 -4.03 -11.59 -9.15
N LEU A 87 -5.08 -12.15 -8.54
CA LEU A 87 -4.94 -13.31 -7.67
C LEU A 87 -4.47 -14.55 -8.45
N GLY A 88 -4.96 -14.75 -9.68
CA GLY A 88 -4.46 -15.81 -10.57
C GLY A 88 -2.97 -15.66 -10.90
N VAL A 89 -2.54 -14.45 -11.23
CA VAL A 89 -1.12 -14.11 -11.46
C VAL A 89 -0.30 -14.36 -10.20
N TYR A 90 -0.82 -13.97 -9.02
CA TYR A 90 -0.16 -14.22 -7.73
C TYR A 90 0.04 -15.71 -7.45
N ILE A 91 -0.98 -16.56 -7.74
CA ILE A 91 -0.89 -18.02 -7.61
C ILE A 91 0.17 -18.60 -8.55
N ILE A 92 0.28 -18.11 -9.79
CA ILE A 92 1.35 -18.50 -10.71
C ILE A 92 2.71 -18.16 -10.12
N GLY A 93 2.87 -16.97 -9.53
CA GLY A 93 4.10 -16.58 -8.84
C GLY A 93 4.44 -17.48 -7.64
N LEU A 94 3.45 -17.91 -6.85
CA LEU A 94 3.65 -18.88 -5.77
C LEU A 94 4.14 -20.23 -6.29
N LEU A 95 3.50 -20.77 -7.34
CA LEU A 95 3.92 -22.03 -7.97
C LEU A 95 5.34 -21.96 -8.51
N LEU A 96 5.69 -20.88 -9.21
CA LEU A 96 7.05 -20.68 -9.71
C LEU A 96 8.06 -20.55 -8.56
N GLY A 97 7.70 -19.91 -7.46
CA GLY A 97 8.53 -19.82 -6.26
C GLY A 97 8.81 -21.17 -5.60
N SER A 98 7.81 -22.04 -5.54
CA SER A 98 7.97 -23.40 -5.01
C SER A 98 8.86 -24.31 -5.89
N LEU A 99 8.96 -24.00 -7.18
CA LEU A 99 9.78 -24.71 -8.16
C LEU A 99 11.11 -24.02 -8.45
N ALA A 100 11.46 -22.95 -7.73
CA ALA A 100 12.66 -22.18 -8.00
C ALA A 100 13.94 -23.00 -7.71
N PHE A 101 14.78 -23.14 -8.72
CA PHE A 101 16.05 -23.91 -8.66
C PHE A 101 17.29 -23.00 -8.77
N ASN A 102 17.12 -21.73 -9.10
CA ASN A 102 18.18 -20.72 -9.10
C ASN A 102 17.63 -19.34 -8.73
N PHE A 103 18.56 -18.39 -8.52
CA PHE A 103 18.21 -17.02 -8.12
C PHE A 103 17.30 -16.31 -9.13
N LEU A 104 17.55 -16.48 -10.44
CA LEU A 104 16.77 -15.82 -11.50
C LEU A 104 15.30 -16.30 -11.50
N THR A 105 15.06 -17.61 -11.32
CA THR A 105 13.70 -18.16 -11.22
C THR A 105 12.99 -17.68 -9.98
N LEU A 106 13.69 -17.57 -8.85
CA LEU A 106 13.13 -17.02 -7.62
C LEU A 106 12.75 -15.53 -7.76
N ILE A 107 13.64 -14.71 -8.33
CA ILE A 107 13.36 -13.28 -8.58
C ILE A 107 12.19 -13.11 -9.56
N THR A 108 12.12 -13.93 -10.60
CA THR A 108 10.99 -13.91 -11.55
C THR A 108 9.68 -14.28 -10.85
N ALA A 109 9.68 -15.29 -9.99
CA ALA A 109 8.53 -15.66 -9.18
C ALA A 109 8.08 -14.51 -8.27
N ARG A 110 9.02 -13.83 -7.60
CA ARG A 110 8.78 -12.67 -6.76
C ARG A 110 8.25 -11.47 -7.54
N ALA A 111 8.77 -11.22 -8.75
CA ALA A 111 8.25 -10.17 -9.64
C ALA A 111 6.78 -10.43 -10.02
N ILE A 112 6.44 -11.68 -10.35
CA ILE A 112 5.06 -12.08 -10.66
C ILE A 112 4.16 -11.95 -9.44
N GLN A 113 4.61 -12.32 -8.24
CA GLN A 113 3.87 -12.09 -6.98
C GLN A 113 3.67 -10.59 -6.73
N GLY A 114 4.65 -9.74 -7.03
CA GLY A 114 4.57 -8.28 -6.92
C GLY A 114 3.39 -7.69 -7.72
N ILE A 115 3.10 -8.23 -8.92
CA ILE A 115 1.91 -7.84 -9.69
C ILE A 115 0.64 -8.09 -8.85
N GLY A 116 0.60 -9.21 -8.11
CA GLY A 116 -0.54 -9.57 -7.27
C GLY A 116 -0.78 -8.62 -6.08
N ILE A 117 0.25 -7.99 -5.52
CA ILE A 117 0.11 -7.03 -4.40
C ILE A 117 -0.85 -5.89 -4.75
N SER A 118 -0.93 -5.51 -6.02
CA SER A 118 -1.84 -4.48 -6.50
C SER A 118 -3.34 -4.82 -6.31
N MET A 119 -3.67 -6.02 -5.82
CA MET A 119 -5.04 -6.41 -5.44
C MET A 119 -5.57 -5.68 -4.20
N PHE A 120 -4.71 -5.19 -3.29
CA PHE A 120 -5.13 -4.54 -2.05
C PHE A 120 -5.94 -3.24 -2.26
N PRO A 121 -5.54 -2.28 -3.09
CA PRO A 121 -6.36 -1.11 -3.40
C PRO A 121 -7.72 -1.47 -4.00
N ILE A 122 -7.78 -2.54 -4.78
CA ILE A 122 -9.03 -3.03 -5.36
C ILE A 122 -9.94 -3.60 -4.28
N ALA A 123 -9.38 -4.34 -3.30
CA ALA A 123 -10.13 -4.83 -2.14
C ALA A 123 -10.74 -3.65 -1.34
N PHE A 124 -9.97 -2.61 -1.02
CA PHE A 124 -10.48 -1.39 -0.39
C PHE A 124 -11.59 -0.71 -1.22
N SER A 125 -11.42 -0.69 -2.54
CA SER A 125 -12.41 -0.12 -3.45
C SER A 125 -13.72 -0.93 -3.48
N ILE A 126 -13.65 -2.28 -3.37
CA ILE A 126 -14.81 -3.16 -3.23
C ILE A 126 -15.52 -2.92 -1.90
N LEU A 127 -14.78 -2.77 -0.80
CA LEU A 127 -15.36 -2.45 0.51
C LEU A 127 -16.13 -1.13 0.46
N ARG A 128 -15.59 -0.11 -0.22
CA ARG A 128 -16.28 1.17 -0.39
C ARG A 128 -17.62 1.04 -1.11
N GLU A 129 -17.74 0.12 -2.06
CA GLU A 129 -19.00 -0.11 -2.78
C GLU A 129 -20.03 -0.87 -1.94
N LYS A 130 -19.55 -1.74 -1.04
CA LYS A 130 -20.42 -2.63 -0.25
C LYS A 130 -20.87 -2.01 1.06
N PHE A 131 -20.07 -1.14 1.67
CA PHE A 131 -20.36 -0.58 2.99
C PHE A 131 -20.92 0.85 2.89
N PRO A 132 -21.93 1.19 3.72
CA PRO A 132 -22.37 2.57 3.87
C PRO A 132 -21.25 3.42 4.50
N PRO A 133 -21.22 4.75 4.23
CA PRO A 133 -20.17 5.64 4.73
C PRO A 133 -19.91 5.54 6.22
N ALA A 134 -20.95 5.37 7.03
CA ALA A 134 -20.85 5.27 8.50
C ALA A 134 -20.08 4.02 8.99
N LYS A 135 -20.06 2.92 8.21
CA LYS A 135 -19.39 1.66 8.57
C LYS A 135 -18.13 1.40 7.74
N LEU A 136 -17.85 2.24 6.75
CA LEU A 136 -16.72 2.05 5.83
C LEU A 136 -15.38 2.07 6.57
N ALA A 137 -15.16 3.03 7.45
CA ALA A 137 -13.91 3.14 8.21
C ALA A 137 -13.67 1.92 9.11
N ILE A 138 -14.72 1.35 9.70
CA ILE A 138 -14.66 0.12 10.50
C ILE A 138 -14.24 -1.05 9.61
N ALA A 139 -14.86 -1.21 8.44
CA ALA A 139 -14.53 -2.27 7.50
C ALA A 139 -13.08 -2.17 7.01
N GLN A 140 -12.60 -0.95 6.77
CA GLN A 140 -11.19 -0.69 6.40
C GLN A 140 -10.23 -1.04 7.54
N GLY A 141 -10.57 -0.67 8.78
CA GLY A 141 -9.78 -1.01 9.96
C GLY A 141 -9.65 -2.52 10.14
N ILE A 142 -10.76 -3.27 10.01
CA ILE A 142 -10.76 -4.73 10.06
C ILE A 142 -9.90 -5.32 8.93
N PHE A 143 -10.06 -4.84 7.70
CA PHE A 143 -9.25 -5.32 6.58
C PHE A 143 -7.75 -5.03 6.79
N SER A 144 -7.39 -3.83 7.24
CA SER A 144 -6.00 -3.47 7.53
C SER A 144 -5.41 -4.29 8.68
N SER A 145 -6.20 -4.59 9.72
CA SER A 145 -5.74 -5.44 10.82
C SER A 145 -5.40 -6.85 10.35
N THR A 146 -6.11 -7.37 9.35
CA THR A 146 -5.82 -8.71 8.80
C THR A 146 -4.51 -8.74 8.01
N LEU A 147 -4.06 -7.63 7.44
CA LEU A 147 -2.73 -7.54 6.83
C LEU A 147 -1.64 -7.72 7.90
N SER A 148 -1.73 -6.98 9.01
CA SER A 148 -0.79 -7.13 10.14
C SER A 148 -0.86 -8.52 10.76
N GLY A 149 -2.07 -9.07 10.95
CA GLY A 149 -2.28 -10.42 11.46
C GLY A 149 -1.67 -11.50 10.55
N GLY A 150 -1.83 -11.35 9.24
CA GLY A 150 -1.20 -12.22 8.26
C GLY A 150 0.32 -12.18 8.34
N ALA A 151 0.91 -11.01 8.52
CA ALA A 151 2.36 -10.86 8.67
C ALA A 151 2.90 -11.61 9.91
N VAL A 152 2.20 -11.51 11.05
CA VAL A 152 2.56 -12.25 12.28
C VAL A 152 2.47 -13.76 12.06
N ILE A 153 1.34 -14.22 11.51
CA ILE A 153 1.11 -15.64 11.22
C ILE A 153 2.19 -16.18 10.28
N GLY A 154 2.50 -15.43 9.22
CA GLY A 154 3.50 -15.81 8.25
C GLY A 154 4.89 -15.93 8.85
N LEU A 155 5.30 -14.99 9.69
CA LEU A 155 6.62 -15.03 10.34
C LEU A 155 6.78 -16.25 11.26
N ILE A 156 5.76 -16.52 12.10
CA ILE A 156 5.80 -17.64 13.06
C ILE A 156 5.76 -18.99 12.32
N ILE A 157 4.78 -19.17 11.44
CA ILE A 157 4.59 -20.43 10.70
C ILE A 157 5.75 -20.61 9.71
N GLY A 158 6.26 -19.52 9.12
CA GLY A 158 7.36 -19.56 8.18
C GLY A 158 8.64 -20.12 8.78
N GLY A 159 9.00 -19.74 10.01
CA GLY A 159 10.14 -20.30 10.71
C GLY A 159 10.02 -21.83 10.86
N ILE A 160 8.90 -22.32 11.36
CA ILE A 160 8.65 -23.76 11.55
C ILE A 160 8.74 -24.52 10.21
N ILE A 161 8.10 -23.98 9.16
CA ILE A 161 8.10 -24.64 7.85
C ILE A 161 9.48 -24.67 7.21
N VAL A 162 10.26 -23.62 7.35
CA VAL A 162 11.62 -23.55 6.80
C VAL A 162 12.52 -24.57 7.48
N ASP A 163 12.43 -24.70 8.79
CA ASP A 163 13.23 -25.64 9.59
C ASP A 163 12.89 -27.11 9.24
N ASP A 164 11.61 -27.46 9.09
CA ASP A 164 11.17 -28.84 8.90
C ASP A 164 11.12 -29.28 7.42
N PHE A 165 10.76 -28.38 6.49
CA PHE A 165 10.44 -28.70 5.09
C PHE A 165 11.23 -27.88 4.06
N GLY A 166 12.07 -26.96 4.52
CA GLY A 166 12.84 -26.06 3.65
C GLY A 166 12.03 -24.90 3.07
N TRP A 167 12.73 -23.90 2.56
CA TRP A 167 12.14 -22.62 2.14
C TRP A 167 11.12 -22.71 0.98
N ARG A 168 11.25 -23.70 0.09
CA ARG A 168 10.29 -23.90 -1.01
C ARG A 168 8.89 -24.26 -0.52
N ALA A 169 8.83 -24.95 0.63
CA ALA A 169 7.56 -25.34 1.23
C ALA A 169 6.71 -24.12 1.67
N THR A 170 7.32 -22.98 1.95
CA THR A 170 6.60 -21.74 2.27
C THR A 170 5.70 -21.28 1.12
N PHE A 171 6.18 -21.38 -0.12
CA PHE A 171 5.39 -21.07 -1.31
C PHE A 171 4.35 -22.15 -1.61
N LEU A 172 4.75 -23.43 -1.45
CA LEU A 172 3.89 -24.57 -1.75
C LEU A 172 2.68 -24.63 -0.83
N LEU A 173 2.85 -24.37 0.47
CA LEU A 173 1.77 -24.40 1.47
C LEU A 173 0.68 -23.35 1.18
N ILE A 174 1.07 -22.15 0.79
CA ILE A 174 0.14 -21.05 0.52
C ILE A 174 -0.64 -21.27 -0.78
N THR A 175 -0.06 -21.98 -1.74
CA THR A 175 -0.64 -22.17 -3.08
C THR A 175 -2.05 -22.79 -3.05
N PRO A 176 -2.30 -23.95 -2.40
CA PRO A 176 -3.65 -24.52 -2.36
C PRO A 176 -4.65 -23.62 -1.64
N ILE A 177 -4.22 -22.92 -0.58
CA ILE A 177 -5.08 -22.00 0.16
C ILE A 177 -5.48 -20.81 -0.74
N ALA A 178 -4.54 -20.27 -1.52
CA ALA A 178 -4.81 -19.21 -2.48
C ALA A 178 -5.74 -19.65 -3.61
N ILE A 179 -5.63 -20.90 -4.10
CA ILE A 179 -6.54 -21.48 -5.10
C ILE A 179 -7.96 -21.62 -4.53
N ILE A 180 -8.12 -22.15 -3.32
CA ILE A 180 -9.42 -22.24 -2.65
C ILE A 180 -10.03 -20.85 -2.51
N LEU A 181 -9.25 -19.86 -2.08
CA LEU A 181 -9.72 -18.49 -1.95
C LEU A 181 -10.10 -17.87 -3.31
N PHE A 182 -9.35 -18.15 -4.37
CA PHE A 182 -9.71 -17.75 -5.73
C PHE A 182 -11.11 -18.26 -6.11
N LEU A 183 -11.41 -19.54 -5.86
CA LEU A 183 -12.71 -20.11 -6.12
C LEU A 183 -13.83 -19.50 -5.27
N ILE A 184 -13.54 -19.21 -3.99
CA ILE A 184 -14.46 -18.53 -3.07
C ILE A 184 -14.78 -17.12 -3.58
N ILE A 185 -13.77 -16.34 -3.97
CA ILE A 185 -13.96 -14.98 -4.52
C ILE A 185 -14.75 -15.04 -5.83
N ALA A 186 -14.42 -15.99 -6.72
CA ALA A 186 -15.12 -16.16 -7.98
C ALA A 186 -16.60 -16.45 -7.78
N ARG A 187 -16.96 -17.27 -6.78
CA ARG A 187 -18.33 -17.73 -6.52
C ARG A 187 -19.14 -16.73 -5.68
N PHE A 188 -18.56 -16.19 -4.61
CA PHE A 188 -19.32 -15.48 -3.57
C PHE A 188 -19.16 -13.95 -3.62
N VAL A 189 -18.04 -13.39 -4.07
CA VAL A 189 -17.89 -11.94 -4.15
C VAL A 189 -18.68 -11.43 -5.37
N ARG A 190 -19.78 -10.74 -5.12
CA ARG A 190 -20.58 -10.08 -6.16
C ARG A 190 -20.39 -8.57 -6.01
N VAL A 191 -19.77 -7.93 -6.99
CA VAL A 191 -19.62 -6.48 -7.09
C VAL A 191 -20.68 -5.98 -8.07
N GLY A 192 -21.48 -5.00 -7.65
CA GLY A 192 -22.74 -4.70 -8.25
C GLY A 192 -22.67 -4.27 -9.72
N LYS A 193 -23.74 -4.65 -10.45
CA LYS A 193 -24.13 -4.09 -11.76
C LYS A 193 -24.65 -2.64 -11.64
N GLU A 194 -24.32 -1.91 -10.57
CA GLU A 194 -24.89 -0.60 -10.27
C GLU A 194 -24.55 0.45 -11.34
N GLN A 195 -23.40 0.33 -11.98
CA GLN A 195 -23.05 1.20 -13.12
C GLN A 195 -23.92 0.94 -14.36
N GLN A 196 -24.34 -0.30 -14.55
CA GLN A 196 -25.24 -0.65 -15.67
C GLN A 196 -26.69 -0.26 -15.38
N TYR A 197 -27.09 -0.29 -14.10
CA TYR A 197 -28.43 0.09 -13.65
C TYR A 197 -28.62 1.61 -13.65
N VAL A 198 -27.65 2.38 -13.19
CA VAL A 198 -27.67 3.85 -13.23
C VAL A 198 -27.59 4.34 -14.68
N SER A 199 -26.78 3.71 -15.55
CA SER A 199 -26.74 4.01 -16.97
C SER A 199 -28.07 3.67 -17.68
N ASN A 200 -28.68 2.53 -17.35
CA ASN A 200 -30.00 2.17 -17.94
C ASN A 200 -31.13 3.06 -17.40
N LYS A 201 -31.11 3.38 -16.09
CA LYS A 201 -32.12 4.28 -15.50
C LYS A 201 -31.93 5.73 -15.95
N ALA A 202 -30.71 6.18 -16.17
CA ALA A 202 -30.44 7.48 -16.77
C ALA A 202 -30.86 7.54 -18.24
N SER A 203 -30.70 6.44 -19.01
CA SER A 203 -31.18 6.35 -20.36
C SER A 203 -32.71 6.22 -20.44
N GLU A 204 -33.37 5.47 -19.54
CA GLU A 204 -34.81 5.41 -19.40
C GLU A 204 -35.41 6.75 -18.96
N PHE A 205 -34.74 7.43 -18.01
CA PHE A 205 -35.16 8.76 -17.58
C PHE A 205 -34.99 9.80 -18.69
N CYS A 206 -33.88 9.76 -19.44
CA CYS A 206 -33.71 10.59 -20.64
C CYS A 206 -34.75 10.26 -21.73
N CYS A 207 -35.02 8.99 -22.00
CA CYS A 207 -36.06 8.59 -22.97
C CYS A 207 -37.47 9.03 -22.55
N ARG A 208 -37.77 8.97 -21.25
CA ARG A 208 -39.06 9.42 -20.72
C ARG A 208 -39.23 10.94 -20.80
N PHE A 209 -38.16 11.71 -20.60
CA PHE A 209 -38.18 13.17 -20.79
C PHE A 209 -38.21 13.58 -22.28
N THR A 210 -37.60 12.80 -23.16
CA THR A 210 -37.68 13.06 -24.59
C THR A 210 -39.10 12.79 -25.16
N HIS A 211 -39.81 11.79 -24.67
CA HIS A 211 -41.21 11.57 -25.05
C HIS A 211 -42.15 12.67 -24.56
N VAL A 212 -42.00 13.16 -23.34
CA VAL A 212 -42.80 14.29 -22.80
C VAL A 212 -42.46 15.60 -23.53
N ARG A 213 -41.25 15.75 -24.07
CA ARG A 213 -40.88 16.95 -24.84
C ARG A 213 -41.26 16.88 -26.31
N GLN A 214 -41.45 15.68 -26.85
CA GLN A 214 -41.94 15.50 -28.24
C GLN A 214 -43.41 15.93 -28.41
N ASP A 215 -44.22 15.77 -27.36
CA ASP A 215 -45.62 16.25 -27.39
C ASP A 215 -45.75 17.77 -27.24
N ILE A 216 -44.67 18.48 -26.85
CA ILE A 216 -44.66 19.95 -26.68
C ILE A 216 -43.96 20.66 -27.87
N LEU A 217 -43.17 19.97 -28.70
CA LEU A 217 -42.28 20.57 -29.72
C LEU A 217 -42.63 20.14 -31.16
N LEU A 218 -43.89 19.83 -31.44
CA LEU A 218 -44.37 19.66 -32.84
C LEU A 218 -44.54 21.00 -33.60
N THR A 219 -43.92 22.07 -33.13
CA THR A 219 -44.03 23.41 -33.76
C THR A 219 -42.71 24.17 -33.95
N GLU A 220 -41.53 23.54 -33.96
CA GLU A 220 -40.38 24.26 -34.53
C GLU A 220 -39.27 23.32 -35.04
N ASN A 221 -39.01 23.45 -36.35
CA ASN A 221 -37.92 22.84 -37.09
C ASN A 221 -36.56 23.28 -36.51
N THR A 222 -35.82 22.40 -35.87
CA THR A 222 -34.37 22.49 -35.84
C THR A 222 -33.73 21.11 -35.66
N THR A 223 -32.84 20.80 -36.55
CA THR A 223 -31.98 19.62 -36.64
C THR A 223 -31.34 19.22 -35.31
N VAL A 224 -31.85 18.13 -34.73
CA VAL A 224 -31.17 17.44 -33.60
C VAL A 224 -30.11 16.53 -34.20
N THR A 225 -28.86 17.02 -34.16
CA THR A 225 -27.70 16.18 -34.45
C THR A 225 -27.63 15.03 -33.43
N SER A 226 -27.60 13.85 -33.98
CA SER A 226 -27.40 12.58 -33.30
C SER A 226 -26.25 12.64 -32.30
N ILE A 227 -26.55 12.73 -31.01
CA ILE A 227 -25.58 12.44 -29.97
C ILE A 227 -25.36 10.94 -29.98
N SER A 228 -24.32 10.60 -30.66
CA SER A 228 -23.85 9.32 -31.11
C SER A 228 -23.52 8.35 -29.96
N ASN A 229 -23.76 7.08 -30.25
CA ASN A 229 -23.28 5.90 -29.51
C ASN A 229 -21.74 5.85 -29.22
N ASN A 230 -21.01 6.92 -29.50
CA ASN A 230 -19.57 7.02 -29.26
C ASN A 230 -19.18 7.12 -27.77
N ASP A 231 -20.07 7.58 -26.87
CA ASP A 231 -19.72 7.74 -25.45
C ASP A 231 -19.56 6.40 -24.70
N LYS A 232 -20.15 5.30 -25.23
CA LYS A 232 -19.98 3.96 -24.63
C LYS A 232 -18.69 3.25 -25.05
N ALA A 233 -18.11 3.59 -26.19
CA ALA A 233 -16.84 3.03 -26.67
C ALA A 233 -15.62 3.76 -26.08
N VAL A 234 -15.80 5.00 -25.71
CA VAL A 234 -14.75 5.95 -25.29
C VAL A 234 -14.22 5.68 -23.88
N SER A 235 -15.00 5.03 -23.00
CA SER A 235 -14.59 4.79 -21.60
C SER A 235 -13.67 3.57 -21.39
N LYS A 236 -13.39 2.77 -22.43
CA LYS A 236 -12.65 1.50 -22.31
C LYS A 236 -11.18 1.53 -22.73
N SER A 237 -10.65 2.64 -23.21
CA SER A 237 -9.24 2.70 -23.62
C SER A 237 -8.31 2.85 -22.41
N LEU A 238 -7.42 1.87 -22.25
CA LEU A 238 -6.31 1.97 -21.31
C LEU A 238 -5.20 2.83 -21.92
N ASP A 239 -4.68 3.80 -21.20
CA ASP A 239 -3.47 4.52 -21.61
C ASP A 239 -2.22 3.67 -21.39
N ILE A 240 -1.91 2.83 -22.38
CA ILE A 240 -0.74 1.95 -22.36
C ILE A 240 0.56 2.77 -22.35
N LYS A 241 0.59 3.92 -23.05
CA LYS A 241 1.78 4.77 -23.09
C LYS A 241 2.04 5.43 -21.74
N GLY A 242 0.98 5.94 -21.09
CA GLY A 242 1.06 6.43 -19.71
C GLY A 242 1.48 5.35 -18.72
N ALA A 243 0.93 4.13 -18.84
CA ALA A 243 1.30 3.01 -17.98
C ALA A 243 2.78 2.62 -18.11
N ILE A 244 3.30 2.52 -19.34
CA ILE A 244 4.71 2.19 -19.59
C ILE A 244 5.62 3.30 -19.06
N THR A 245 5.33 4.57 -19.35
CA THR A 245 6.17 5.68 -18.88
C THR A 245 6.15 5.82 -17.37
N LEU A 246 4.98 5.64 -16.71
CA LEU A 246 4.90 5.61 -15.25
C LEU A 246 5.71 4.47 -14.65
N SER A 247 5.68 3.29 -15.28
CA SER A 247 6.50 2.14 -14.87
C SER A 247 7.99 2.48 -14.91
N PHE A 248 8.45 3.11 -15.97
CA PHE A 248 9.84 3.57 -16.08
C PHE A 248 10.22 4.62 -15.02
N VAL A 249 9.32 5.56 -14.71
CA VAL A 249 9.54 6.54 -13.61
C VAL A 249 9.79 5.81 -12.30
N ILE A 250 8.88 4.91 -11.93
CA ILE A 250 8.92 4.23 -10.64
C ILE A 250 10.14 3.31 -10.55
N ILE A 251 10.39 2.49 -11.57
CA ILE A 251 11.52 1.54 -11.60
C ILE A 251 12.84 2.30 -11.53
N SER A 252 13.05 3.32 -12.38
CA SER A 252 14.28 4.09 -12.38
C SER A 252 14.50 4.83 -11.07
N PHE A 253 13.44 5.38 -10.47
CA PHE A 253 13.51 6.04 -9.17
C PHE A 253 13.91 5.08 -8.07
N LEU A 254 13.25 3.92 -7.96
CA LEU A 254 13.52 2.95 -6.92
C LEU A 254 14.90 2.30 -7.06
N ILE A 255 15.35 2.04 -8.29
CA ILE A 255 16.72 1.55 -8.55
C ILE A 255 17.75 2.63 -8.15
N SER A 256 17.52 3.90 -8.53
CA SER A 256 18.43 4.99 -8.14
C SER A 256 18.58 5.10 -6.64
N ILE A 257 17.46 5.02 -5.91
CA ILE A 257 17.44 5.05 -4.44
C ILE A 257 18.21 3.87 -3.86
N GLN A 258 18.03 2.67 -4.40
CA GLN A 258 18.68 1.46 -3.88
C GLN A 258 20.21 1.49 -4.06
N PHE A 259 20.72 2.17 -5.09
CA PHE A 259 22.17 2.39 -5.23
C PHE A 259 22.74 3.39 -4.20
N LEU A 260 21.91 4.22 -3.55
CA LEU A 260 22.37 5.11 -2.46
C LEU A 260 22.73 4.33 -1.18
N GLU A 261 22.20 3.12 -1.01
CA GLU A 261 22.55 2.25 0.12
C GLU A 261 23.97 1.66 -0.02
N LYS A 262 24.54 1.66 -1.22
CA LYS A 262 25.86 1.09 -1.51
C LYS A 262 26.96 2.11 -1.20
N PRO A 263 28.20 1.64 -0.86
CA PRO A 263 29.35 2.55 -0.71
C PRO A 263 29.52 3.46 -1.93
N ILE A 264 29.83 4.72 -1.72
CA ILE A 264 29.97 5.71 -2.79
C ILE A 264 31.27 5.42 -3.55
N THR A 265 31.16 4.58 -4.58
CA THR A 265 32.21 4.36 -5.58
C THR A 265 31.88 5.15 -6.85
N PHE A 266 32.88 5.44 -7.67
CA PHE A 266 32.67 6.16 -8.94
C PHE A 266 31.64 5.44 -9.84
N SER A 267 31.67 4.11 -9.87
CA SER A 267 30.68 3.30 -10.62
C SER A 267 29.26 3.45 -10.06
N ASN A 268 29.08 3.37 -8.73
CA ASN A 268 27.78 3.53 -8.10
C ASN A 268 27.21 4.95 -8.28
N LEU A 269 28.08 5.96 -8.22
CA LEU A 269 27.70 7.36 -8.45
C LEU A 269 27.16 7.56 -9.89
N ILE A 270 27.84 6.99 -10.89
CA ILE A 270 27.36 7.03 -12.28
C ILE A 270 25.98 6.37 -12.40
N GLN A 271 25.77 5.22 -11.77
CA GLN A 271 24.48 4.52 -11.80
C GLN A 271 23.37 5.32 -11.12
N ILE A 272 23.64 5.94 -9.96
CA ILE A 272 22.69 6.84 -9.28
C ILE A 272 22.30 7.99 -10.20
N ILE A 273 23.27 8.68 -10.81
CA ILE A 273 23.03 9.81 -11.70
C ILE A 273 22.23 9.35 -12.94
N LEU A 274 22.63 8.25 -13.57
CA LEU A 274 21.97 7.71 -14.77
C LEU A 274 20.50 7.38 -14.49
N PHE A 275 20.22 6.62 -13.43
CA PHE A 275 18.85 6.24 -13.09
C PHE A 275 18.02 7.42 -12.57
N SER A 276 18.64 8.39 -11.87
CA SER A 276 17.96 9.63 -11.47
C SER A 276 17.54 10.46 -12.69
N ILE A 277 18.45 10.64 -13.66
CA ILE A 277 18.15 11.33 -14.92
C ILE A 277 17.06 10.58 -15.69
N ALA A 278 17.18 9.25 -15.81
CA ALA A 278 16.18 8.42 -16.47
C ALA A 278 14.79 8.58 -15.82
N SER A 279 14.73 8.63 -14.49
CA SER A 279 13.49 8.85 -13.75
C SER A 279 12.89 10.23 -14.04
N VAL A 280 13.69 11.29 -14.00
CA VAL A 280 13.23 12.67 -14.27
C VAL A 280 12.75 12.80 -15.72
N VAL A 281 13.50 12.29 -16.69
CA VAL A 281 13.12 12.31 -18.11
C VAL A 281 11.83 11.55 -18.33
N SER A 282 11.71 10.34 -17.76
CA SER A 282 10.49 9.54 -17.85
C SER A 282 9.30 10.23 -17.17
N LEU A 283 9.51 10.94 -16.05
CA LEU A 283 8.47 11.71 -15.38
C LEU A 283 7.95 12.87 -16.26
N VAL A 284 8.86 13.59 -16.91
CA VAL A 284 8.49 14.66 -17.84
C VAL A 284 7.72 14.10 -19.04
N LEU A 285 8.15 12.98 -19.59
CA LEU A 285 7.46 12.28 -20.68
C LEU A 285 6.08 11.79 -20.23
N PHE A 286 5.99 11.17 -19.05
CA PHE A 286 4.72 10.74 -18.47
C PHE A 286 3.73 11.91 -18.34
N VAL A 287 4.16 13.01 -17.71
CA VAL A 287 3.29 14.20 -17.54
C VAL A 287 2.83 14.77 -18.89
N ARG A 288 3.72 14.83 -19.90
CA ARG A 288 3.37 15.30 -21.25
C ARG A 288 2.38 14.39 -21.97
N ILE A 289 2.54 13.06 -21.83
CA ILE A 289 1.64 12.07 -22.44
C ILE A 289 0.27 12.16 -21.76
N GLU A 290 0.24 12.17 -20.45
CA GLU A 290 -0.96 12.19 -19.63
C GLU A 290 -1.81 13.47 -19.85
N GLN A 291 -1.16 14.62 -20.03
CA GLN A 291 -1.85 15.90 -20.33
C GLN A 291 -2.49 15.92 -21.73
N LYS A 292 -2.00 15.10 -22.66
CA LYS A 292 -2.52 15.02 -24.04
C LYS A 292 -3.53 13.90 -24.23
N THR A 293 -3.63 12.98 -23.28
CA THR A 293 -4.50 11.80 -23.37
C THR A 293 -5.93 12.13 -22.92
N ASN A 294 -6.93 11.78 -23.72
CA ASN A 294 -8.34 12.00 -23.38
C ASN A 294 -8.81 11.16 -22.17
N PHE A 295 -8.13 10.04 -21.89
CA PHE A 295 -8.42 9.11 -20.80
C PHE A 295 -7.17 8.82 -19.99
N PRO A 296 -6.69 9.81 -19.20
CA PRO A 296 -5.45 9.69 -18.48
C PRO A 296 -5.49 8.56 -17.45
N LEU A 297 -4.33 7.91 -17.24
CA LEU A 297 -4.13 6.90 -16.17
C LEU A 297 -4.27 7.56 -14.81
N ILE A 298 -3.75 8.78 -14.67
CA ILE A 298 -3.79 9.60 -13.48
C ILE A 298 -4.44 10.94 -13.79
N ASP A 299 -5.61 11.19 -13.21
CA ASP A 299 -6.22 12.51 -13.30
C ASP A 299 -5.52 13.48 -12.34
N PHE A 300 -4.67 14.34 -12.89
CA PHE A 300 -3.96 15.38 -12.12
C PHE A 300 -4.88 16.34 -11.37
N LYS A 301 -6.16 16.47 -11.78
CA LYS A 301 -7.13 17.26 -11.03
C LYS A 301 -7.43 16.65 -9.67
N ILE A 302 -7.46 15.31 -9.59
CA ILE A 302 -7.63 14.59 -8.34
C ILE A 302 -6.42 14.80 -7.43
N LEU A 303 -5.20 14.69 -7.97
CA LEU A 303 -3.95 14.92 -7.20
C LEU A 303 -3.77 16.37 -6.76
N LYS A 304 -4.25 17.35 -7.54
CA LYS A 304 -4.22 18.77 -7.16
C LYS A 304 -5.20 19.13 -6.05
N ASN A 305 -6.14 18.24 -5.70
CA ASN A 305 -7.01 18.45 -4.55
C ASN A 305 -6.17 18.44 -3.26
N LYS A 306 -6.10 19.58 -2.59
CA LYS A 306 -5.29 19.78 -1.37
C LYS A 306 -5.60 18.73 -0.29
N ILE A 307 -6.86 18.32 -0.15
CA ILE A 307 -7.28 17.31 0.83
C ILE A 307 -6.64 15.96 0.53
N ILE A 308 -6.68 15.52 -0.73
CA ILE A 308 -6.09 14.25 -1.19
C ILE A 308 -4.55 14.34 -1.11
N LEU A 309 -3.97 15.46 -1.49
CA LEU A 309 -2.53 15.68 -1.42
C LEU A 309 -2.01 15.55 0.04
N TYR A 310 -2.63 16.25 0.99
CA TYR A 310 -2.20 16.20 2.39
C TYR A 310 -2.39 14.79 2.99
N ALA A 311 -3.49 14.10 2.68
CA ALA A 311 -3.71 12.73 3.10
C ALA A 311 -2.64 11.77 2.52
N ASN A 312 -2.26 11.93 1.27
CA ASN A 312 -1.19 11.15 0.64
C ASN A 312 0.19 11.42 1.26
N ILE A 313 0.51 12.68 1.58
CA ILE A 313 1.76 13.02 2.27
C ILE A 313 1.80 12.38 3.66
N ILE A 314 0.70 12.42 4.42
CA ILE A 314 0.61 11.74 5.72
C ILE A 314 0.82 10.23 5.55
N ASN A 315 0.21 9.60 4.54
CA ASN A 315 0.41 8.17 4.28
C ASN A 315 1.83 7.84 3.83
N MET A 316 2.49 8.73 3.10
CA MET A 316 3.92 8.62 2.75
C MET A 316 4.79 8.58 4.01
N THR A 317 4.52 9.46 4.99
CA THR A 317 5.30 9.47 6.24
C THR A 317 5.10 8.21 7.07
N VAL A 318 3.90 7.58 7.01
CA VAL A 318 3.67 6.27 7.63
C VAL A 318 4.59 5.21 7.03
N GLY A 319 4.62 5.08 5.71
CA GLY A 319 5.49 4.12 5.02
C GLY A 319 6.97 4.37 5.30
N LEU A 320 7.39 5.63 5.19
CA LEU A 320 8.77 6.05 5.39
C LEU A 320 9.29 5.70 6.80
N THR A 321 8.55 6.09 7.83
CA THR A 321 9.01 5.90 9.22
C THR A 321 8.85 4.47 9.71
N ALA A 322 7.82 3.74 9.26
CA ALA A 322 7.65 2.34 9.60
C ALA A 322 8.81 1.49 9.05
N LEU A 323 9.16 1.65 7.76
CA LEU A 323 10.25 0.86 7.17
C LEU A 323 11.60 1.31 7.72
N MET A 324 11.85 2.61 7.80
CA MET A 324 13.09 3.18 8.33
C MET A 324 13.41 2.67 9.73
N VAL A 325 12.46 2.72 10.67
CA VAL A 325 12.70 2.39 12.06
C VAL A 325 12.38 0.95 12.39
N VAL A 326 11.08 0.55 12.20
CA VAL A 326 10.57 -0.72 12.74
C VAL A 326 11.13 -1.93 12.01
N TYR A 327 11.18 -1.88 10.68
CA TYR A 327 11.52 -3.05 9.87
C TYR A 327 13.01 -3.14 9.50
N GLN A 328 13.74 -2.03 9.47
CA GLN A 328 15.16 -2.03 9.09
C GLN A 328 16.08 -1.75 10.26
N THR A 329 15.89 -0.65 10.98
CA THR A 329 16.85 -0.22 12.02
C THR A 329 16.79 -1.12 13.25
N LEU A 330 15.60 -1.42 13.77
CA LEU A 330 15.47 -2.19 15.02
C LEU A 330 16.04 -3.61 14.92
N PRO A 331 15.80 -4.40 13.85
CA PRO A 331 16.45 -5.71 13.73
C PRO A 331 17.98 -5.63 13.75
N ILE A 332 18.56 -4.61 13.12
CA ILE A 332 20.01 -4.41 13.11
C ILE A 332 20.52 -4.02 14.50
N LEU A 333 19.86 -3.07 15.18
CA LEU A 333 20.19 -2.67 16.54
C LEU A 333 20.16 -3.86 17.51
N ILE A 334 19.13 -4.72 17.43
CA ILE A 334 18.97 -5.86 18.32
C ILE A 334 20.06 -6.91 18.08
N ARG A 335 20.43 -7.18 16.82
CA ARG A 335 21.44 -8.20 16.46
C ARG A 335 22.87 -7.73 16.58
N SER A 336 23.14 -6.43 16.49
CA SER A 336 24.51 -5.91 16.60
C SER A 336 25.08 -6.20 17.99
N PRO A 337 26.34 -6.69 18.10
CA PRO A 337 26.95 -6.97 19.40
C PRO A 337 27.26 -5.68 20.17
N PRO A 338 27.32 -5.74 21.50
CA PRO A 338 27.77 -4.61 22.30
C PRO A 338 29.22 -4.17 21.93
N PRO A 339 29.51 -2.86 21.86
CA PRO A 339 28.67 -1.72 22.26
C PRO A 339 27.75 -1.20 21.17
N ALA A 340 27.77 -1.76 19.96
CA ALA A 340 27.00 -1.31 18.80
C ALA A 340 25.50 -1.61 18.90
N GLY A 341 25.11 -2.61 19.69
CA GLY A 341 23.72 -3.02 19.89
C GLY A 341 23.58 -3.97 21.07
N PHE A 342 22.51 -4.80 21.07
CA PHE A 342 22.19 -5.66 22.21
C PHE A 342 22.77 -7.08 22.12
N GLY A 343 23.25 -7.52 20.95
CA GLY A 343 23.77 -8.87 20.73
C GLY A 343 22.72 -9.98 20.80
N GLY A 344 21.43 -9.61 20.56
CA GLY A 344 20.31 -10.55 20.59
C GLY A 344 20.28 -11.48 19.38
N ASP A 345 19.45 -12.50 19.48
CA ASP A 345 19.15 -13.46 18.40
C ASP A 345 17.88 -13.08 17.61
N ALA A 346 17.45 -13.96 16.72
CA ALA A 346 16.22 -13.74 15.95
C ALA A 346 14.97 -13.73 16.84
N SER A 347 14.97 -14.48 17.95
CA SER A 347 13.87 -14.48 18.92
C SER A 347 13.77 -13.15 19.67
N SER A 348 14.90 -12.51 19.98
CA SER A 348 14.93 -11.16 20.59
C SER A 348 14.28 -10.13 19.68
N ILE A 349 14.53 -10.18 18.36
CA ILE A 349 13.85 -9.32 17.38
C ILE A 349 12.34 -9.52 17.45
N ALA A 350 11.91 -10.79 17.44
CA ALA A 350 10.49 -11.12 17.52
C ALA A 350 9.86 -10.59 18.81
N ASN A 351 10.52 -10.80 19.96
CA ASN A 351 10.03 -10.34 21.27
C ASN A 351 9.87 -8.82 21.35
N VAL A 352 10.77 -8.05 20.75
CA VAL A 352 10.69 -6.58 20.72
C VAL A 352 9.63 -6.08 19.74
N GLN A 353 9.45 -6.75 18.59
CA GLN A 353 8.49 -6.32 17.56
C GLN A 353 7.06 -6.87 17.78
N LEU A 354 6.90 -8.00 18.48
CA LEU A 354 5.60 -8.62 18.69
C LEU A 354 4.56 -7.68 19.35
N PRO A 355 4.88 -6.92 20.42
CA PRO A 355 3.95 -5.94 20.99
C PRO A 355 3.47 -4.90 19.97
N TYR A 356 4.38 -4.38 19.13
CA TYR A 356 4.04 -3.46 18.04
C TYR A 356 3.05 -4.09 17.06
N MET A 357 3.30 -5.33 16.62
CA MET A 357 2.44 -6.01 15.65
C MET A 357 1.04 -6.30 16.22
N ILE A 358 0.96 -6.78 17.47
CA ILE A 358 -0.33 -7.04 18.17
C ILE A 358 -1.12 -5.75 18.33
N VAL A 359 -0.47 -4.68 18.78
CA VAL A 359 -1.13 -3.38 18.97
C VAL A 359 -1.55 -2.79 17.62
N SER A 360 -0.73 -2.90 16.57
CA SER A 360 -1.11 -2.49 15.21
C SER A 360 -2.35 -3.22 14.72
N LEU A 361 -2.46 -4.52 14.97
CA LEU A 361 -3.63 -5.33 14.63
C LEU A 361 -4.89 -4.81 15.35
N ILE A 362 -4.81 -4.62 16.67
CA ILE A 362 -5.94 -4.15 17.49
C ILE A 362 -6.33 -2.72 17.12
N PHE A 363 -5.34 -1.83 17.03
CA PHE A 363 -5.58 -0.41 16.76
C PHE A 363 -5.95 -0.11 15.30
N SER A 364 -5.65 -0.97 14.35
CA SER A 364 -6.21 -0.84 12.99
C SER A 364 -7.74 -0.92 13.01
N VAL A 365 -8.31 -1.86 13.79
CA VAL A 365 -9.77 -1.95 13.98
C VAL A 365 -10.29 -0.77 14.80
N ALA A 366 -9.66 -0.46 15.93
CA ALA A 366 -10.05 0.65 16.80
C ALA A 366 -10.01 2.00 16.05
N SER A 367 -9.00 2.21 15.19
CA SER A 367 -8.88 3.39 14.34
C SER A 367 -10.08 3.53 13.40
N GLY A 368 -10.58 2.43 12.82
CA GLY A 368 -11.78 2.43 12.02
C GLY A 368 -13.02 2.90 12.79
N PHE A 369 -13.21 2.45 14.04
CA PHE A 369 -14.27 2.93 14.92
C PHE A 369 -14.08 4.41 15.29
N MET A 370 -12.86 4.83 15.61
CA MET A 370 -12.58 6.23 15.94
C MET A 370 -12.87 7.14 14.74
N VAL A 371 -12.47 6.76 13.54
CA VAL A 371 -12.75 7.50 12.30
C VAL A 371 -14.26 7.57 12.03
N SER A 372 -15.01 6.49 12.24
CA SER A 372 -16.47 6.50 12.04
C SER A 372 -17.20 7.39 13.03
N ARG A 373 -16.70 7.53 14.28
CA ARG A 373 -17.32 8.30 15.35
C ARG A 373 -16.91 9.77 15.37
N PHE A 374 -15.61 10.07 15.14
CA PHE A 374 -15.03 11.42 15.29
C PHE A 374 -14.72 12.10 13.96
N GLY A 375 -15.01 11.42 12.82
CA GLY A 375 -14.64 11.88 11.49
C GLY A 375 -13.19 11.53 11.12
N ASN A 376 -12.82 11.79 9.85
CA ASN A 376 -11.56 11.31 9.29
C ASN A 376 -10.33 12.05 9.82
N VAL A 377 -10.44 13.37 10.07
CA VAL A 377 -9.29 14.24 10.31
C VAL A 377 -8.79 14.18 11.75
N ARG A 378 -9.71 14.17 12.73
CA ARG A 378 -9.34 14.18 14.17
C ARG A 378 -8.48 12.98 14.57
N PRO A 379 -8.88 11.71 14.27
CA PRO A 379 -8.03 10.56 14.54
C PRO A 379 -6.68 10.62 13.83
N THR A 380 -6.65 11.11 12.58
CA THR A 380 -5.38 11.30 11.84
C THR A 380 -4.46 12.29 12.54
N MET A 381 -4.97 13.42 13.03
CA MET A 381 -4.18 14.39 13.80
C MET A 381 -3.65 13.79 15.11
N VAL A 382 -4.50 13.09 15.85
CA VAL A 382 -4.06 12.39 17.07
C VAL A 382 -2.96 11.37 16.73
N GLY A 383 -3.14 10.63 15.65
CA GLY A 383 -2.14 9.68 15.15
C GLY A 383 -0.78 10.31 14.87
N THR A 384 -0.75 11.46 14.17
CA THR A 384 0.52 12.16 13.88
C THR A 384 1.23 12.61 15.15
N ILE A 385 0.49 13.15 16.13
CA ILE A 385 1.04 13.59 17.43
C ILE A 385 1.58 12.40 18.22
N VAL A 386 0.80 11.32 18.34
CA VAL A 386 1.17 10.11 19.10
C VAL A 386 2.42 9.46 18.49
N THR A 387 2.50 9.35 17.15
CA THR A 387 3.67 8.81 16.47
C THR A 387 4.91 9.67 16.69
N THR A 388 4.77 11.00 16.62
CA THR A 388 5.87 11.93 16.87
C THR A 388 6.41 11.78 18.31
N ILE A 389 5.51 11.69 19.30
CA ILE A 389 5.89 11.44 20.70
C ILE A 389 6.61 10.09 20.82
N GLY A 390 6.11 9.04 20.19
CA GLY A 390 6.74 7.72 20.23
C GLY A 390 8.17 7.74 19.68
N PHE A 391 8.40 8.31 18.50
CA PHE A 391 9.76 8.41 17.95
C PHE A 391 10.66 9.36 18.76
N PHE A 392 10.12 10.42 19.33
CA PHE A 392 10.86 11.31 20.21
C PHE A 392 11.32 10.59 21.49
N ILE A 393 10.49 9.72 22.08
CA ILE A 393 10.87 8.90 23.23
C ILE A 393 11.97 7.89 22.82
N LEU A 394 11.87 7.27 21.62
CA LEU A 394 12.95 6.41 21.09
C LEU A 394 14.27 7.17 20.92
N PHE A 395 14.22 8.41 20.42
CA PHE A 395 15.40 9.27 20.33
C PHE A 395 16.05 9.52 21.70
N LEU A 396 15.25 9.75 22.74
CA LEU A 396 15.75 10.02 24.09
C LEU A 396 16.20 8.77 24.84
N ASN A 397 15.53 7.63 24.61
CA ASN A 397 15.78 6.40 25.38
C ASN A 397 15.54 5.16 24.51
N HIS A 398 16.64 4.58 24.04
CA HIS A 398 16.67 3.31 23.30
C HIS A 398 17.76 2.36 23.85
N SER A 399 18.08 2.49 25.15
CA SER A 399 19.19 1.76 25.80
C SER A 399 18.81 0.34 26.24
N ALA A 400 17.53 -0.06 26.21
CA ALA A 400 17.07 -1.38 26.62
C ALA A 400 15.99 -1.91 25.69
N GLU A 401 16.03 -3.20 25.35
CA GLU A 401 15.04 -3.87 24.50
C GLU A 401 13.60 -3.70 25.02
N ALA A 402 13.39 -3.82 26.34
CA ALA A 402 12.09 -3.66 26.96
C ALA A 402 11.54 -2.24 26.83
N SER A 403 12.38 -1.21 26.90
CA SER A 403 11.96 0.18 26.69
C SER A 403 11.59 0.43 25.24
N ILE A 404 12.36 -0.12 24.29
CA ILE A 404 12.05 -0.05 22.86
C ILE A 404 10.71 -0.71 22.59
N ALA A 405 10.47 -1.94 23.07
CA ALA A 405 9.22 -2.66 22.90
C ALA A 405 8.01 -1.87 23.44
N ALA A 406 8.14 -1.25 24.62
CA ALA A 406 7.09 -0.43 25.20
C ALA A 406 6.77 0.82 24.37
N VAL A 407 7.80 1.50 23.86
CA VAL A 407 7.61 2.71 23.03
C VAL A 407 7.05 2.35 21.64
N LEU A 408 7.41 1.20 21.09
CA LEU A 408 6.85 0.70 19.83
C LEU A 408 5.33 0.51 19.92
N VAL A 409 4.77 0.20 21.08
CA VAL A 409 3.31 0.18 21.29
C VAL A 409 2.69 1.55 21.01
N ILE A 410 3.31 2.63 21.48
CA ILE A 410 2.84 4.01 21.22
C ILE A 410 2.93 4.33 19.73
N VAL A 411 4.05 3.98 19.10
CA VAL A 411 4.25 4.16 17.64
C VAL A 411 3.19 3.40 16.84
N ALA A 412 2.87 2.15 17.22
CA ALA A 412 1.86 1.33 16.56
C ALA A 412 0.47 1.99 16.57
N VAL A 413 0.05 2.51 17.73
CA VAL A 413 -1.22 3.26 17.88
C VAL A 413 -1.25 4.45 16.91
N GLY A 414 -0.19 5.25 16.90
CA GLY A 414 -0.13 6.45 16.08
C GLY A 414 -0.14 6.13 14.58
N LEU A 415 0.70 5.19 14.14
CA LEU A 415 0.77 4.79 12.71
C LEU A 415 -0.57 4.19 12.23
N ALA A 416 -1.25 3.37 13.04
CA ALA A 416 -2.55 2.82 12.68
C ALA A 416 -3.61 3.92 12.48
N LEU A 417 -3.67 4.92 13.37
CA LEU A 417 -4.56 6.07 13.24
C LEU A 417 -4.26 6.91 11.99
N MET A 418 -2.98 7.16 11.70
CA MET A 418 -2.55 7.91 10.51
C MET A 418 -2.95 7.17 9.22
N GLN A 419 -2.67 5.88 9.15
CA GLN A 419 -2.90 5.07 7.95
C GLN A 419 -4.40 4.95 7.64
N ILE A 420 -5.22 4.50 8.60
CA ILE A 420 -6.67 4.34 8.40
C ILE A 420 -7.34 5.68 8.13
N GLY A 421 -6.95 6.73 8.85
CA GLY A 421 -7.49 8.07 8.65
C GLY A 421 -7.17 8.63 7.28
N SER A 422 -5.91 8.55 6.82
CA SER A 422 -5.48 9.07 5.50
C SER A 422 -6.13 8.31 4.35
N VAL A 423 -6.17 6.98 4.39
CA VAL A 423 -6.84 6.14 3.38
C VAL A 423 -8.33 6.50 3.29
N ASN A 424 -9.01 6.68 4.44
CA ASN A 424 -10.42 7.02 4.46
C ASN A 424 -10.69 8.46 3.95
N VAL A 425 -9.79 9.42 4.23
CA VAL A 425 -9.85 10.77 3.64
C VAL A 425 -9.78 10.69 2.11
N VAL A 426 -8.83 9.95 1.56
CA VAL A 426 -8.70 9.76 0.10
C VAL A 426 -9.97 9.14 -0.48
N LEU A 427 -10.49 8.08 0.15
CA LEU A 427 -11.71 7.40 -0.31
C LEU A 427 -12.93 8.32 -0.30
N THR A 428 -13.15 9.07 0.76
CA THR A 428 -14.33 9.93 0.91
C THR A 428 -14.24 11.20 0.06
N SER A 429 -13.03 11.65 -0.26
CA SER A 429 -12.80 12.86 -1.08
C SER A 429 -12.75 12.59 -2.58
N THR A 430 -12.75 11.32 -3.00
CA THR A 430 -12.71 10.91 -4.41
C THR A 430 -14.09 10.44 -4.88
N PRO A 431 -14.53 10.76 -6.12
CA PRO A 431 -15.74 10.17 -6.71
C PRO A 431 -15.66 8.64 -6.75
N LYS A 432 -16.80 7.95 -6.59
CA LYS A 432 -16.85 6.47 -6.52
C LYS A 432 -16.21 5.79 -7.75
N GLN A 433 -16.37 6.37 -8.92
CA GLN A 433 -15.87 5.85 -10.20
C GLN A 433 -14.32 5.85 -10.31
N PHE A 434 -13.63 6.68 -9.52
CA PHE A 434 -12.16 6.80 -9.52
C PHE A 434 -11.53 6.24 -8.23
N SER A 435 -12.28 5.45 -7.46
CA SER A 435 -11.81 4.96 -6.16
C SER A 435 -10.63 4.00 -6.28
N GLY A 436 -10.60 3.14 -7.30
CA GLY A 436 -9.51 2.20 -7.53
C GLY A 436 -8.19 2.91 -7.81
N ILE A 437 -8.21 3.87 -8.75
CA ILE A 437 -7.00 4.63 -9.10
C ILE A 437 -6.51 5.51 -7.94
N SER A 438 -7.42 6.16 -7.20
CA SER A 438 -7.03 7.03 -6.08
C SER A 438 -6.41 6.24 -4.94
N LEU A 439 -6.91 5.05 -4.64
CA LEU A 439 -6.31 4.14 -3.67
C LEU A 439 -5.01 3.53 -4.18
N GLY A 440 -4.94 3.22 -5.46
CA GLY A 440 -3.70 2.79 -6.11
C GLY A 440 -2.60 3.83 -5.95
N MET A 441 -2.92 5.11 -6.19
CA MET A 441 -1.99 6.22 -5.99
C MET A 441 -1.60 6.40 -4.51
N ASN A 442 -2.55 6.24 -3.60
CA ASN A 442 -2.27 6.32 -2.16
C ASN A 442 -1.31 5.21 -1.69
N LEU A 443 -1.50 3.97 -2.16
CA LEU A 443 -0.59 2.87 -1.87
C LEU A 443 0.78 3.07 -2.55
N LEU A 444 0.81 3.55 -3.81
CA LEU A 444 2.07 3.89 -4.47
C LEU A 444 2.88 4.90 -3.65
N ILE A 445 2.26 5.97 -3.19
CA ILE A 445 2.92 7.01 -2.39
C ILE A 445 3.42 6.45 -1.05
N TYR A 446 2.67 5.55 -0.41
CA TYR A 446 3.12 4.80 0.77
C TYR A 446 4.37 3.97 0.47
N LEU A 447 4.39 3.20 -0.63
CA LEU A 447 5.52 2.35 -1.03
C LEU A 447 6.76 3.19 -1.41
N LEU A 448 6.59 4.33 -2.07
CA LEU A 448 7.68 5.28 -2.33
C LEU A 448 8.24 5.82 -1.01
N GLY A 449 7.38 6.19 -0.06
CA GLY A 449 7.81 6.59 1.27
C GLY A 449 8.61 5.49 1.97
N SER A 450 8.13 4.26 1.94
CA SER A 450 8.82 3.09 2.51
C SER A 450 10.22 2.91 1.91
N SER A 451 10.33 2.99 0.59
CA SER A 451 11.63 2.85 -0.10
C SER A 451 12.61 3.96 0.29
N VAL A 452 12.15 5.21 0.36
CA VAL A 452 12.97 6.34 0.83
C VAL A 452 13.41 6.15 2.28
N GLY A 453 12.51 5.63 3.13
CA GLY A 453 12.81 5.36 4.53
C GLY A 453 13.93 4.34 4.72
N ALA A 454 13.90 3.26 3.95
CA ALA A 454 14.96 2.25 3.94
C ALA A 454 16.33 2.86 3.61
N VAL A 455 16.39 3.66 2.55
CA VAL A 455 17.63 4.34 2.13
C VAL A 455 18.18 5.27 3.20
N ILE A 456 17.31 6.10 3.80
CA ILE A 456 17.74 7.00 4.87
C ILE A 456 18.35 6.21 6.04
N ALA A 457 17.71 5.09 6.44
CA ALA A 457 18.27 4.21 7.45
C ALA A 457 19.63 3.64 7.02
N GLY A 458 19.71 3.10 5.80
CA GLY A 458 20.95 2.54 5.25
C GLY A 458 22.10 3.54 5.21
N MET A 459 21.84 4.78 4.82
CA MET A 459 22.84 5.85 4.81
C MET A 459 23.42 6.13 6.22
N TYR A 460 22.57 6.25 7.24
CA TYR A 460 23.03 6.45 8.61
C TYR A 460 23.78 5.23 9.16
N LEU A 461 23.28 4.02 8.89
CA LEU A 461 23.90 2.77 9.35
C LEU A 461 25.27 2.53 8.71
N GLN A 462 25.55 3.10 7.54
CA GLN A 462 26.84 3.00 6.86
C GLN A 462 27.78 4.17 7.17
N ALA A 463 27.24 5.35 7.51
CA ALA A 463 28.03 6.57 7.65
C ALA A 463 29.03 6.52 8.81
N ASP A 464 28.66 5.84 9.90
CA ASP A 464 29.49 5.74 11.09
C ASP A 464 29.47 4.30 11.62
N GLN A 465 30.65 3.66 11.67
CA GLN A 465 30.78 2.24 11.99
C GLN A 465 31.84 2.01 13.06
N VAL A 466 31.53 1.15 14.00
CA VAL A 466 32.44 0.68 15.05
C VAL A 466 33.04 -0.67 14.65
N ILE A 467 34.35 -0.77 14.66
CA ILE A 467 35.09 -2.02 14.39
C ILE A 467 35.24 -2.79 15.70
N THR A 468 34.59 -3.95 15.78
CA THR A 468 34.79 -4.86 16.93
C THR A 468 35.83 -5.90 16.56
N ASN A 469 36.96 -5.89 17.25
CA ASN A 469 38.00 -6.90 17.15
C ASN A 469 37.62 -8.11 18.02
N SER A 470 36.99 -9.12 17.40
CA SER A 470 36.86 -10.44 18.03
C SER A 470 38.19 -11.19 17.89
N SER A 471 38.77 -11.60 18.99
CA SER A 471 40.03 -12.34 19.06
C SER A 471 40.06 -13.51 18.07
N GLY A 472 40.84 -13.34 16.99
CA GLY A 472 41.14 -14.40 16.01
C GLY A 472 40.20 -14.55 14.81
N ARG A 473 39.25 -13.66 14.58
CA ARG A 473 38.39 -13.63 13.37
C ARG A 473 38.39 -12.26 12.70
N ILE A 474 38.06 -12.26 11.41
CA ILE A 474 37.93 -11.07 10.56
C ILE A 474 37.23 -9.94 11.32
N SER A 475 37.84 -8.76 11.37
CA SER A 475 37.22 -7.55 11.94
C SER A 475 35.90 -7.26 11.27
N THR A 476 34.79 -7.39 12.01
CA THR A 476 33.44 -7.05 11.52
C THR A 476 33.09 -5.63 11.97
N SER A 477 32.57 -4.83 11.05
CA SER A 477 32.10 -3.49 11.36
C SER A 477 30.59 -3.49 11.58
N TYR A 478 30.15 -2.73 12.59
CA TYR A 478 28.74 -2.56 12.95
C TYR A 478 28.40 -1.07 13.03
N PRO A 479 27.12 -0.67 12.78
CA PRO A 479 26.70 0.72 12.93
C PRO A 479 26.97 1.24 14.35
N SER A 480 27.38 2.50 14.46
CA SER A 480 27.60 3.14 15.76
C SER A 480 26.27 3.40 16.50
N PRO A 481 26.29 3.54 17.84
CA PRO A 481 25.12 3.96 18.62
C PRO A 481 24.55 5.33 18.17
N GLU A 482 25.42 6.23 17.72
CA GLU A 482 25.07 7.54 17.19
C GLU A 482 24.20 7.43 15.92
N SER A 483 24.48 6.45 15.05
CA SER A 483 23.69 6.18 13.84
C SER A 483 22.23 5.89 14.16
N TYR A 484 21.97 5.08 15.17
CA TYR A 484 20.60 4.77 15.61
C TYR A 484 19.90 6.01 16.18
N THR A 485 20.62 6.79 16.99
CA THR A 485 20.12 8.05 17.56
C THR A 485 19.68 9.03 16.46
N MET A 486 20.52 9.18 15.40
CA MET A 486 20.20 10.06 14.26
C MET A 486 19.01 9.56 13.44
N ILE A 487 18.85 8.24 13.30
CA ILE A 487 17.66 7.66 12.64
C ILE A 487 16.38 7.98 13.42
N PHE A 488 16.39 7.82 14.75
CA PHE A 488 15.22 8.13 15.59
C PHE A 488 14.90 9.63 15.61
N LEU A 489 15.92 10.50 15.62
CA LEU A 489 15.75 11.95 15.48
C LEU A 489 15.11 12.29 14.12
N THR A 490 15.62 11.71 13.05
CA THR A 490 15.10 11.93 11.69
C THR A 490 13.64 11.48 11.59
N ALA A 491 13.29 10.31 12.16
CA ALA A 491 11.91 9.83 12.23
C ALA A 491 11.00 10.82 12.99
N THR A 492 11.50 11.38 14.10
CA THR A 492 10.78 12.40 14.89
C THR A 492 10.53 13.65 14.06
N LEU A 493 11.51 14.17 13.35
CA LEU A 493 11.38 15.38 12.52
C LEU A 493 10.41 15.16 11.36
N ILE A 494 10.46 14.00 10.71
CA ILE A 494 9.56 13.62 9.62
C ILE A 494 8.12 13.51 10.13
N THR A 495 7.89 12.85 11.26
CA THR A 495 6.55 12.73 11.83
C THR A 495 6.03 14.07 12.39
N LEU A 496 6.90 14.92 12.91
CA LEU A 496 6.56 16.28 13.30
C LEU A 496 6.09 17.10 12.09
N SER A 497 6.73 16.96 10.92
CA SER A 497 6.26 17.59 9.70
C SER A 497 4.86 17.10 9.30
N SER A 498 4.52 15.83 9.55
CA SER A 498 3.19 15.28 9.27
C SER A 498 2.10 15.92 10.13
N VAL A 499 2.42 16.41 11.33
CA VAL A 499 1.46 17.18 12.17
C VAL A 499 1.05 18.46 11.46
N VAL A 500 1.99 19.15 10.80
CA VAL A 500 1.68 20.36 10.00
C VAL A 500 0.72 20.02 8.88
N PHE A 501 0.97 18.93 8.13
CA PHE A 501 0.06 18.47 7.07
C PHE A 501 -1.31 18.06 7.59
N ALA A 502 -1.40 17.47 8.78
CA ALA A 502 -2.67 17.13 9.42
C ALA A 502 -3.48 18.39 9.81
N ILE A 503 -2.81 19.44 10.29
CA ILE A 503 -3.43 20.74 10.56
C ILE A 503 -3.94 21.39 9.27
N LEU A 504 -3.14 21.37 8.19
CA LEU A 504 -3.53 21.89 6.89
C LEU A 504 -4.71 21.11 6.29
N LEU A 505 -4.72 19.79 6.47
CA LEU A 505 -5.84 18.93 6.10
C LEU A 505 -7.13 19.33 6.84
N ASN A 506 -7.03 19.55 8.15
CA ASN A 506 -8.16 19.98 8.97
C ASN A 506 -8.75 21.31 8.50
N ARG A 507 -7.90 22.29 8.25
CA ARG A 507 -8.31 23.61 7.72
C ARG A 507 -8.99 23.49 6.34
N SER A 508 -8.44 22.68 5.44
CA SER A 508 -9.00 22.48 4.09
C SER A 508 -10.36 21.77 4.11
N MET A 509 -10.59 20.86 5.05
CA MET A 509 -11.88 20.20 5.23
C MET A 509 -12.93 21.14 5.86
N SER A 510 -12.52 21.97 6.83
CA SER A 510 -13.39 22.94 7.49
C SER A 510 -13.91 24.01 6.51
N ASN A 511 -13.04 24.55 5.67
CA ASN A 511 -13.42 25.54 4.64
C ASN A 511 -14.46 24.96 3.67
N ARG A 512 -14.27 23.71 3.21
CA ARG A 512 -15.23 23.04 2.32
C ARG A 512 -16.61 22.85 2.98
N SER A 513 -16.65 22.62 4.27
CA SER A 513 -17.92 22.50 5.02
C SER A 513 -18.61 23.85 5.21
N GLY A 514 -17.86 24.95 5.28
CA GLY A 514 -18.36 26.32 5.31
C GLY A 514 -19.03 26.71 4.01
N ASP A 515 -18.36 26.52 2.88
CA ASP A 515 -18.86 26.84 1.54
C ASP A 515 -20.19 26.11 1.21
N VAL A 516 -20.34 24.85 1.66
CA VAL A 516 -21.58 24.07 1.46
C VAL A 516 -22.74 24.62 2.31
N LYS A 517 -22.48 25.16 3.49
CA LYS A 517 -23.52 25.76 4.35
C LYS A 517 -23.99 27.13 3.83
N GLU A 518 -23.11 27.92 3.22
CA GLU A 518 -23.47 29.21 2.60
C GLU A 518 -24.31 29.05 1.33
N ILE A 519 -24.23 27.92 0.63
CA ILE A 519 -25.00 27.64 -0.60
C ILE A 519 -26.40 27.07 -0.27
N GLY A 520 -26.76 26.88 0.99
CA GLY A 520 -28.14 26.56 1.43
C GLY A 520 -28.65 25.18 1.00
N VAL A 521 -27.80 24.22 0.70
CA VAL A 521 -28.22 22.83 0.40
C VAL A 521 -28.33 22.07 1.73
N PRO A 522 -29.52 21.59 2.11
CA PRO A 522 -29.67 20.78 3.34
C PRO A 522 -28.90 19.47 3.20
N THR A 523 -28.11 19.14 4.22
CA THR A 523 -27.28 17.93 4.33
C THR A 523 -28.08 16.68 4.63
#